data_4575be40ed9659bd6fae0c90a76c3678
#
_entry.id   4575be40ed9659bd6fae0c90a76c3678
#
_cell.length_a   1.000
_cell.length_b   1.000
_cell.length_c   1.000
_cell.angle_alpha   90.00
_cell.angle_beta   90.00
_cell.angle_gamma   90.00
#
_symmetry.space_group_name_H-M   'P 1'
#
loop_
_entity.id
_entity.type
_entity.pdbx_description
1 polymer ?
#
loop_
_entity_poly.entity_id
_entity_poly.type
_entity_poly.pdbx_seq_one_letter_code
_entity_poly.pdbx_strand_id
1 'polypeptide(L)'
;MKNTSDNYDGIISRLLLAFPDFSNSAERREVYDNDGPYIYMQYFMNYLLDRRKKGNSEILLQALEFVNNLFEEENMSSKTWDLFNIEFFDRIKEDQGMTTQAKLHLKGKALNAFVH
;
A
#
# COMPACT_ATOMS: atom_id res chain seq x y z
N MET A 1 -0.91 -27.68 -16.25
CA MET A 1 -1.87 -26.73 -15.80
C MET A 1 -1.26 -25.63 -14.97
N LYS A 2 -1.59 -24.44 -15.28
CA LYS A 2 -1.04 -23.32 -14.57
C LYS A 2 -1.90 -22.95 -13.37
N ASN A 3 -1.27 -22.91 -12.23
CA ASN A 3 -1.94 -22.49 -11.03
C ASN A 3 -1.82 -20.97 -10.90
N THR A 4 -2.93 -20.26 -10.99
CA THR A 4 -2.92 -18.82 -10.89
C THR A 4 -3.26 -18.41 -9.47
N SER A 5 -2.26 -17.96 -8.72
CA SER A 5 -2.48 -17.34 -7.44
C SER A 5 -3.03 -15.93 -7.65
N ASP A 6 -3.87 -15.46 -6.76
CA ASP A 6 -4.27 -14.06 -6.80
C ASP A 6 -3.12 -13.19 -6.27
N ASN A 7 -3.20 -11.87 -6.51
CA ASN A 7 -2.08 -11.00 -6.14
C ASN A 7 -2.01 -10.65 -4.66
N TYR A 8 -2.91 -11.22 -3.86
CA TYR A 8 -2.78 -11.15 -2.40
C TYR A 8 -1.63 -12.02 -1.92
N ASP A 9 -1.40 -13.14 -2.62
CA ASP A 9 -0.28 -14.03 -2.30
C ASP A 9 1.03 -13.32 -2.60
N GLY A 10 1.93 -13.33 -1.63
CA GLY A 10 3.22 -12.68 -1.79
C GLY A 10 3.19 -11.17 -1.72
N ILE A 11 2.07 -10.56 -1.32
CA ILE A 11 1.95 -9.10 -1.28
C ILE A 11 2.98 -8.45 -0.35
N ILE A 12 3.29 -9.10 0.77
CA ILE A 12 4.30 -8.59 1.70
C ILE A 12 5.66 -8.54 1.04
N SER A 13 6.05 -9.62 0.36
CA SER A 13 7.34 -9.68 -0.34
C SER A 13 7.43 -8.60 -1.41
N ARG A 14 6.34 -8.38 -2.15
CA ARG A 14 6.30 -7.34 -3.18
C ARG A 14 6.47 -5.96 -2.56
N LEU A 15 5.80 -5.72 -1.44
CA LEU A 15 5.89 -4.45 -0.73
C LEU A 15 7.32 -4.19 -0.25
N LEU A 16 7.95 -5.19 0.35
CA LEU A 16 9.31 -5.05 0.87
C LEU A 16 10.33 -4.84 -0.25
N LEU A 17 10.13 -5.49 -1.40
CA LEU A 17 11.01 -5.28 -2.55
C LEU A 17 10.83 -3.92 -3.19
N ALA A 18 9.59 -3.44 -3.24
CA ALA A 18 9.30 -2.13 -3.84
C ALA A 18 9.76 -0.98 -2.95
N PHE A 19 9.83 -1.20 -1.64
CA PHE A 19 10.18 -0.17 -0.68
C PHE A 19 11.31 -0.64 0.24
N PRO A 20 12.54 -0.71 -0.29
CA PRO A 20 13.67 -1.23 0.51
C PRO A 20 13.98 -0.39 1.74
N ASP A 21 13.71 0.91 1.71
CA ASP A 21 13.92 1.75 2.88
C ASP A 21 12.95 1.38 4.00
N PHE A 22 11.70 1.02 3.65
CA PHE A 22 10.76 0.49 4.63
C PHE A 22 11.25 -0.85 5.17
N SER A 23 11.75 -1.71 4.30
CA SER A 23 12.26 -3.03 4.69
C SER A 23 13.33 -2.93 5.78
N ASN A 24 14.09 -1.84 5.78
CA ASN A 24 15.18 -1.61 6.73
C ASN A 24 14.81 -0.62 7.84
N SER A 25 13.54 -0.23 7.93
CA SER A 25 13.11 0.82 8.85
C SER A 25 12.84 0.30 10.26
N ALA A 26 12.74 1.23 11.21
CA ALA A 26 12.34 0.92 12.57
C ALA A 26 10.90 0.38 12.60
N GLU A 27 10.03 0.96 11.78
CA GLU A 27 8.63 0.51 11.70
C GLU A 27 8.55 -0.96 11.28
N ARG A 28 9.35 -1.36 10.27
CA ARG A 28 9.38 -2.75 9.81
C ARG A 28 9.85 -3.69 10.92
N ARG A 29 10.79 -3.26 11.74
CA ARG A 29 11.32 -4.09 12.81
C ARG A 29 10.32 -4.38 13.92
N GLU A 30 9.26 -3.59 14.00
CA GLU A 30 8.17 -3.84 14.97
C GLU A 30 7.25 -4.96 14.53
N VAL A 31 7.34 -5.42 13.28
CA VAL A 31 6.48 -6.46 12.73
C VAL A 31 7.17 -7.81 12.90
N TYR A 32 6.45 -8.80 13.39
CA TYR A 32 6.98 -10.16 13.55
C TYR A 32 6.79 -10.96 12.26
N ASP A 33 7.64 -11.97 12.06
CA ASP A 33 7.63 -12.75 10.82
C ASP A 33 6.29 -13.45 10.56
N ASN A 34 5.56 -13.80 11.60
CA ASN A 34 4.27 -14.47 11.45
C ASN A 34 3.07 -13.51 11.43
N ASP A 35 3.33 -12.21 11.45
CA ASP A 35 2.26 -11.24 11.27
C ASP A 35 1.79 -11.26 9.83
N GLY A 36 0.49 -11.06 9.64
CA GLY A 36 -0.10 -11.10 8.31
C GLY A 36 -0.04 -9.75 7.59
N PRO A 37 -0.56 -9.74 6.35
CA PRO A 37 -0.52 -8.52 5.52
C PRO A 37 -1.15 -7.29 6.14
N TYR A 38 -2.21 -7.45 6.93
CA TYR A 38 -2.85 -6.29 7.56
C TYR A 38 -1.92 -5.59 8.54
N ILE A 39 -1.18 -6.36 9.34
CA ILE A 39 -0.23 -5.78 10.29
C ILE A 39 0.94 -5.11 9.54
N TYR A 40 1.48 -5.78 8.51
CA TYR A 40 2.54 -5.18 7.69
C TYR A 40 2.08 -3.86 7.08
N MET A 41 0.85 -3.81 6.56
CA MET A 41 0.33 -2.59 5.94
C MET A 41 0.17 -1.47 6.97
N GLN A 42 -0.26 -1.79 8.19
CA GLN A 42 -0.36 -0.78 9.25
C GLN A 42 0.98 -0.11 9.50
N TYR A 43 2.04 -0.90 9.62
CA TYR A 43 3.37 -0.36 9.86
C TYR A 43 3.93 0.35 8.64
N PHE A 44 3.60 -0.12 7.45
CA PHE A 44 3.96 0.59 6.23
C PHE A 44 3.32 1.97 6.18
N MET A 45 2.05 2.08 6.57
CA MET A 45 1.37 3.37 6.63
C MET A 45 1.99 4.29 7.68
N ASN A 46 2.37 3.73 8.83
CA ASN A 46 3.08 4.51 9.84
C ASN A 46 4.39 5.06 9.27
N TYR A 47 5.10 4.25 8.51
CA TYR A 47 6.33 4.64 7.83
C TYR A 47 6.08 5.79 6.84
N LEU A 48 5.04 5.68 6.00
CA LEU A 48 4.71 6.74 5.05
C LEU A 48 4.39 8.05 5.75
N LEU A 49 3.57 7.99 6.80
CA LEU A 49 3.17 9.17 7.56
C LEU A 49 4.38 9.84 8.20
N ASP A 50 5.27 9.06 8.81
CA ASP A 50 6.46 9.59 9.44
C ASP A 50 7.37 10.29 8.44
N ARG A 51 7.63 9.64 7.32
CA ARG A 51 8.52 10.20 6.31
C ARG A 51 7.93 11.46 5.67
N ARG A 52 6.61 11.48 5.49
CA ARG A 52 5.94 12.65 4.96
C ARG A 52 6.07 13.85 5.93
N LYS A 53 5.92 13.61 7.23
CA LYS A 53 6.11 14.66 8.23
C LYS A 53 7.52 15.22 8.22
N LYS A 54 8.49 14.39 7.83
CA LYS A 54 9.89 14.81 7.75
C LYS A 54 10.26 15.44 6.42
N GLY A 55 9.27 15.69 5.57
CA GLY A 55 9.49 16.38 4.30
C GLY A 55 9.66 15.49 3.09
N ASN A 56 9.60 14.16 3.26
CA ASN A 56 9.72 13.24 2.14
C ASN A 56 8.32 12.87 1.64
N SER A 57 7.79 13.66 0.71
CA SER A 57 6.48 13.38 0.11
C SER A 57 6.56 12.44 -1.09
N GLU A 58 7.75 12.20 -1.61
CA GLU A 58 7.93 11.35 -2.78
C GLU A 58 7.59 9.89 -2.49
N ILE A 59 7.81 9.45 -1.26
CA ILE A 59 7.50 8.08 -0.88
C ILE A 59 6.00 7.78 -1.00
N LEU A 60 5.15 8.75 -0.69
CA LEU A 60 3.71 8.60 -0.88
C LEU A 60 3.37 8.42 -2.36
N LEU A 61 4.00 9.22 -3.24
CA LEU A 61 3.77 9.11 -4.68
C LEU A 61 4.18 7.74 -5.20
N GLN A 62 5.29 7.21 -4.71
CA GLN A 62 5.73 5.87 -5.07
C GLN A 62 4.72 4.81 -4.61
N ALA A 63 4.17 4.98 -3.42
CA ALA A 63 3.16 4.06 -2.90
C ALA A 63 1.88 4.10 -3.75
N LEU A 64 1.44 5.29 -4.16
CA LEU A 64 0.27 5.43 -5.01
C LEU A 64 0.49 4.78 -6.37
N GLU A 65 1.69 4.91 -6.92
CA GLU A 65 2.02 4.25 -8.18
C GLU A 65 2.02 2.72 -8.04
N PHE A 66 2.57 2.23 -6.94
CA PHE A 66 2.54 0.80 -6.63
C PHE A 66 1.09 0.28 -6.62
N VAL A 67 0.20 1.01 -5.97
CA VAL A 67 -1.22 0.64 -5.88
C VAL A 67 -1.89 0.71 -7.25
N ASN A 68 -1.59 1.74 -8.04
CA ASN A 68 -2.11 1.83 -9.40
C ASN A 68 -1.82 0.57 -10.20
N ASN A 69 -0.56 0.14 -10.18
CA ASN A 69 -0.14 -1.03 -10.93
C ASN A 69 -0.77 -2.31 -10.39
N LEU A 70 -0.84 -2.43 -9.08
CA LEU A 70 -1.39 -3.61 -8.43
C LEU A 70 -2.87 -3.82 -8.80
N PHE A 71 -3.65 -2.74 -8.81
CA PHE A 71 -5.10 -2.82 -9.05
C PHE A 71 -5.42 -3.11 -10.51
N GLU A 72 -4.47 -2.92 -11.44
CA GLU A 72 -4.68 -3.24 -12.85
C GLU A 72 -4.25 -4.65 -13.21
N GLU A 73 -3.71 -5.42 -12.27
CA GLU A 73 -3.26 -6.77 -12.55
C GLU A 73 -4.44 -7.71 -12.78
N GLU A 74 -4.25 -8.66 -13.70
CA GLU A 74 -5.31 -9.62 -14.05
C GLU A 74 -5.72 -10.49 -12.87
N ASN A 75 -4.76 -10.77 -11.96
CA ASN A 75 -5.03 -11.61 -10.80
C ASN A 75 -5.40 -10.80 -9.55
N MET A 76 -5.88 -9.59 -9.74
CA MET A 76 -6.39 -8.78 -8.65
C MET A 76 -7.54 -9.50 -7.95
N SER A 77 -7.48 -9.58 -6.62
CA SER A 77 -8.46 -10.33 -5.84
C SER A 77 -9.23 -9.43 -4.88
N SER A 78 -10.36 -9.94 -4.40
CA SER A 78 -11.12 -9.24 -3.37
C SER A 78 -10.33 -9.10 -2.07
N LYS A 79 -9.45 -10.05 -1.77
CA LYS A 79 -8.60 -9.97 -0.59
C LYS A 79 -7.63 -8.80 -0.67
N THR A 80 -7.04 -8.59 -1.83
CA THR A 80 -6.14 -7.45 -2.06
C THR A 80 -6.92 -6.15 -1.97
N TRP A 81 -8.11 -6.11 -2.58
CA TRP A 81 -8.99 -4.95 -2.54
C TRP A 81 -9.31 -4.58 -1.10
N ASP A 82 -9.70 -5.57 -0.28
CA ASP A 82 -10.04 -5.34 1.13
C ASP A 82 -8.85 -4.83 1.92
N LEU A 83 -7.68 -5.43 1.73
CA LEU A 83 -6.47 -5.01 2.43
C LEU A 83 -6.17 -3.53 2.19
N PHE A 84 -6.16 -3.13 0.92
CA PHE A 84 -5.82 -1.75 0.59
C PHE A 84 -6.94 -0.78 0.93
N ASN A 85 -8.18 -1.20 0.83
CA ASN A 85 -9.30 -0.35 1.21
C ASN A 85 -9.28 -0.05 2.71
N ILE A 86 -9.06 -1.06 3.53
CA ILE A 86 -9.12 -0.93 4.99
C ILE A 86 -7.85 -0.28 5.54
N GLU A 87 -6.68 -0.76 5.14
CA GLU A 87 -5.43 -0.37 5.78
C GLU A 87 -4.66 0.73 5.02
N PHE A 88 -5.01 1.00 3.78
CA PHE A 88 -4.31 2.00 2.99
C PHE A 88 -5.23 3.19 2.69
N PHE A 89 -6.32 2.96 1.98
CA PHE A 89 -7.20 4.05 1.55
C PHE A 89 -7.88 4.75 2.72
N ASP A 90 -8.40 3.99 3.69
CA ASP A 90 -9.05 4.59 4.84
C ASP A 90 -8.07 5.45 5.66
N ARG A 91 -6.82 5.00 5.78
CA ARG A 91 -5.79 5.77 6.46
C ARG A 91 -5.46 7.07 5.72
N ILE A 92 -5.40 7.01 4.39
CA ILE A 92 -5.17 8.20 3.56
C ILE A 92 -6.29 9.21 3.76
N LYS A 93 -7.53 8.73 3.83
CA LYS A 93 -8.70 9.60 3.96
C LYS A 93 -8.75 10.36 5.30
N GLU A 94 -7.99 9.92 6.28
CA GLU A 94 -7.87 10.63 7.56
C GLU A 94 -7.01 11.88 7.47
N ASP A 95 -6.29 12.06 6.38
CA ASP A 95 -5.37 13.19 6.18
C ASP A 95 -5.75 13.89 4.88
N GLN A 96 -6.13 15.17 4.96
CA GLN A 96 -6.59 15.92 3.80
C GLN A 96 -5.51 16.09 2.74
N GLY A 97 -4.27 16.32 3.16
CA GLY A 97 -3.16 16.47 2.23
C GLY A 97 -2.88 15.19 1.47
N MET A 98 -2.92 14.05 2.15
CA MET A 98 -2.74 12.75 1.51
C MET A 98 -3.91 12.44 0.58
N THR A 99 -5.13 12.77 1.00
CA THR A 99 -6.32 12.59 0.16
C THR A 99 -6.19 13.38 -1.14
N THR A 100 -5.73 14.62 -1.07
CA THR A 100 -5.50 15.44 -2.26
C THR A 100 -4.50 14.79 -3.20
N GLN A 101 -3.38 14.29 -2.66
CA GLN A 101 -2.37 13.63 -3.46
C GLN A 101 -2.91 12.34 -4.09
N ALA A 102 -3.69 11.57 -3.32
CA ALA A 102 -4.29 10.34 -3.85
C ALA A 102 -5.22 10.64 -5.02
N LYS A 103 -6.05 11.65 -4.91
CA LYS A 103 -6.96 12.03 -6.00
C LYS A 103 -6.21 12.49 -7.23
N LEU A 104 -5.05 13.12 -7.07
CA LEU A 104 -4.25 13.59 -8.18
C LEU A 104 -3.48 12.46 -8.87
N HIS A 105 -3.07 11.45 -8.13
CA HIS A 105 -2.10 10.47 -8.63
C HIS A 105 -2.64 9.05 -8.79
N LEU A 106 -3.74 8.69 -8.11
CA LEU A 106 -4.38 7.41 -8.37
C LEU A 106 -5.08 7.44 -9.72
N LYS A 107 -5.12 6.30 -10.39
CA LYS A 107 -5.68 6.17 -11.73
C LYS A 107 -6.47 4.88 -11.84
N GLY A 108 -7.35 4.82 -12.85
CA GLY A 108 -8.04 3.60 -13.23
C GLY A 108 -8.77 2.94 -12.08
N LYS A 109 -8.56 1.65 -11.93
CA LYS A 109 -9.28 0.86 -10.92
C LYS A 109 -8.93 1.27 -9.49
N ALA A 110 -7.68 1.68 -9.25
CA ALA A 110 -7.28 2.16 -7.93
C ALA A 110 -8.01 3.44 -7.55
N LEU A 111 -8.11 4.38 -8.47
CA LEU A 111 -8.84 5.63 -8.23
C LEU A 111 -10.32 5.34 -7.98
N ASN A 112 -10.91 4.45 -8.78
CA ASN A 112 -12.30 4.05 -8.59
C ASN A 112 -12.55 3.50 -7.20
N ALA A 113 -11.66 2.61 -6.74
CA ALA A 113 -11.78 2.03 -5.42
C ALA A 113 -11.65 3.09 -4.32
N PHE A 114 -10.75 4.04 -4.51
CA PHE A 114 -10.50 5.07 -3.51
C PHE A 114 -11.70 6.02 -3.34
N VAL A 115 -12.35 6.40 -4.45
CA VAL A 115 -13.44 7.39 -4.39
C VAL A 115 -14.81 6.76 -4.10
N HIS A 116 -14.89 5.45 -4.11
CA HIS A 116 -16.11 4.73 -3.78
C HIS A 116 -15.96 4.03 -2.44
#